data_a3bd206cd5a3a7d75bd2d90a40998837
#
_entry.id   a3bd206cd5a3a7d75bd2d90a40998837
#
_cell.length_a   1.000
_cell.length_b   1.000
_cell.length_c   1.000
_cell.angle_alpha   90.00
_cell.angle_beta   90.00
_cell.angle_gamma   90.00
#
_symmetry.space_group_name_H-M   'P 1'
#
loop_
_entity.id
_entity.type
_entity.pdbx_description
1 polymer ?
#
loop_
_entity_poly.entity_id
_entity_poly.type
_entity_poly.pdbx_seq_one_letter_code
_entity_poly.pdbx_strand_id
1 'polypeptide(L)'
;MSQRDSGYERKERDLYETPAWVTEALRPHLPRLPKFIWEPAAGLGKMSGVLATWGGGVVSSDIEPHPLCYTADFLTCPLHDGVDAIITNPPYELATEFVQRALGSVGQGLVA
;
A
#
# COMPACT_ATOMS: atom_id res chain seq x y z
N MET A 1 -19.71 -2.46 -15.39
CA MET A 1 -18.50 -2.33 -14.59
C MET A 1 -18.06 -0.88 -14.52
N SER A 2 -17.68 -0.47 -13.37
CA SER A 2 -17.27 0.93 -13.19
C SER A 2 -15.91 1.19 -13.83
N GLN A 3 -15.72 2.41 -14.28
CA GLN A 3 -14.43 2.86 -14.76
C GLN A 3 -13.52 3.19 -13.59
N ARG A 4 -12.26 2.87 -13.73
CA ARG A 4 -11.23 3.30 -12.80
C ARG A 4 -10.52 4.50 -13.38
N ASP A 5 -10.10 5.42 -12.51
CA ASP A 5 -9.47 6.65 -12.96
C ASP A 5 -8.20 6.37 -13.75
N SER A 6 -7.41 5.39 -13.34
CA SER A 6 -6.18 5.02 -14.05
C SER A 6 -6.44 4.02 -15.17
N GLY A 7 -7.66 3.51 -15.30
CA GLY A 7 -8.00 2.54 -16.32
C GLY A 7 -7.54 1.13 -16.07
N TYR A 8 -7.08 0.81 -14.85
CA TYR A 8 -6.65 -0.55 -14.57
C TYR A 8 -7.67 -1.28 -13.69
N GLU A 9 -7.63 -2.59 -13.73
CA GLU A 9 -8.37 -3.42 -12.76
C GLU A 9 -7.42 -4.45 -12.18
N ARG A 10 -7.70 -4.84 -10.94
CA ARG A 10 -6.85 -5.78 -10.23
C ARG A 10 -7.19 -7.19 -10.68
N LYS A 11 -6.21 -7.90 -11.19
CA LYS A 11 -6.40 -9.27 -11.65
C LYS A 11 -6.47 -10.22 -10.46
N GLU A 12 -7.12 -11.35 -10.65
CA GLU A 12 -7.29 -12.32 -9.59
C GLU A 12 -5.96 -12.71 -8.94
N ARG A 13 -4.93 -12.96 -9.74
CA ARG A 13 -3.63 -13.35 -9.21
C ARG A 13 -2.95 -12.24 -8.43
N ASP A 14 -3.32 -10.97 -8.70
CA ASP A 14 -2.75 -9.83 -7.98
C ASP A 14 -3.43 -9.63 -6.64
N LEU A 15 -4.51 -10.34 -6.38
CA LEU A 15 -5.18 -10.30 -5.10
C LEU A 15 -4.54 -11.26 -4.09
N TYR A 16 -3.50 -11.96 -4.49
CA TYR A 16 -2.79 -12.85 -3.58
C TYR A 16 -2.28 -12.07 -2.37
N GLU A 17 -2.65 -12.56 -1.18
CA GLU A 17 -2.27 -11.89 0.06
C GLU A 17 -0.83 -12.25 0.43
N THR A 18 -0.05 -11.23 0.75
CA THR A 18 1.32 -11.43 1.18
C THR A 18 1.34 -12.15 2.52
N PRO A 19 2.01 -13.31 2.61
CA PRO A 19 2.10 -14.00 3.91
C PRO A 19 2.72 -13.12 4.99
N ALA A 20 2.27 -13.27 6.23
CA ALA A 20 2.71 -12.42 7.32
C ALA A 20 4.23 -12.43 7.49
N TRP A 21 4.88 -13.59 7.34
CA TRP A 21 6.33 -13.68 7.53
C TRP A 21 7.10 -12.86 6.50
N VAL A 22 6.55 -12.69 5.30
CA VAL A 22 7.20 -11.87 4.27
C VAL A 22 7.21 -10.41 4.70
N THR A 23 6.09 -9.91 5.19
CA THR A 23 6.01 -8.53 5.69
C THR A 23 6.92 -8.33 6.90
N GLU A 24 6.92 -9.28 7.83
CA GLU A 24 7.78 -9.20 9.00
C GLU A 24 9.27 -9.23 8.63
N ALA A 25 9.63 -9.92 7.56
CA ALA A 25 11.01 -10.00 7.12
C ALA A 25 11.55 -8.64 6.66
N LEU A 26 10.67 -7.73 6.27
CA LEU A 26 11.07 -6.38 5.87
C LEU A 26 11.56 -5.54 7.05
N ARG A 27 10.96 -5.75 8.22
CA ARG A 27 11.14 -4.87 9.37
C ARG A 27 12.61 -4.62 9.75
N PRO A 28 13.48 -5.63 9.86
CA PRO A 28 14.87 -5.39 10.25
C PRO A 28 15.69 -4.67 9.19
N HIS A 29 15.18 -4.57 7.97
CA HIS A 29 15.88 -3.89 6.88
C HIS A 29 15.50 -2.43 6.73
N LEU A 30 14.51 -1.95 7.48
CA LEU A 30 14.13 -0.55 7.44
C LEU A 30 15.09 0.28 8.28
N PRO A 31 15.46 1.48 7.83
CA PRO A 31 16.37 2.34 8.61
C PRO A 31 15.74 2.82 9.91
N ARG A 32 14.41 2.83 9.98
CA ARG A 32 13.65 3.19 11.17
C ARG A 32 12.25 2.61 11.05
N LEU A 33 11.53 2.50 12.18
CA LEU A 33 10.14 2.11 12.14
C LEU A 33 9.29 3.31 11.75
N PRO A 34 8.46 3.18 10.71
CA PRO A 34 7.59 4.28 10.29
C PRO A 34 6.52 4.55 11.35
N LYS A 35 6.11 5.81 11.45
CA LYS A 35 5.06 6.21 12.38
C LYS A 35 3.69 6.23 11.74
N PHE A 36 3.61 6.46 10.43
CA PHE A 36 2.34 6.51 9.71
C PHE A 36 2.54 5.92 8.33
N ILE A 37 1.96 4.74 8.12
CA ILE A 37 2.16 3.95 6.91
C ILE A 37 0.89 3.98 6.08
N TRP A 38 1.04 4.13 4.77
CA TRP A 38 -0.05 3.96 3.82
C TRP A 38 0.21 2.71 3.01
N GLU A 39 -0.76 1.80 3.00
CA GLU A 39 -0.72 0.59 2.18
C GLU A 39 -1.79 0.74 1.08
N PRO A 40 -1.42 1.19 -0.12
CA PRO A 40 -2.39 1.57 -1.16
C PRO A 40 -2.87 0.42 -2.05
N ALA A 41 -2.45 -0.80 -1.80
CA ALA A 41 -2.94 -1.99 -2.50
C ALA A 41 -3.23 -3.07 -1.47
N ALA A 42 -4.09 -2.73 -0.51
CA ALA A 42 -4.25 -3.48 0.73
C ALA A 42 -4.95 -4.82 0.57
N GLY A 43 -5.79 -4.97 -0.46
CA GLY A 43 -6.55 -6.19 -0.65
C GLY A 43 -7.38 -6.51 0.59
N LEU A 44 -7.26 -7.73 1.08
CA LEU A 44 -8.00 -8.20 2.25
C LEU A 44 -7.39 -7.75 3.57
N GLY A 45 -6.26 -7.02 3.54
CA GLY A 45 -5.71 -6.40 4.73
C GLY A 45 -4.66 -7.20 5.47
N LYS A 46 -4.16 -8.28 4.91
CA LYS A 46 -3.21 -9.12 5.60
C LYS A 46 -1.89 -8.38 5.90
N MET A 47 -1.34 -7.70 4.90
CA MET A 47 -0.14 -6.90 5.12
C MET A 47 -0.41 -5.74 6.07
N SER A 48 -1.53 -5.03 5.89
CA SER A 48 -1.89 -3.92 6.77
C SER A 48 -2.00 -4.38 8.23
N GLY A 49 -2.54 -5.58 8.47
CA GLY A 49 -2.64 -6.12 9.82
C GLY A 49 -1.28 -6.32 10.45
N VAL A 50 -0.30 -6.81 9.69
CA VAL A 50 1.06 -6.98 10.18
C VAL A 50 1.71 -5.62 10.45
N LEU A 51 1.55 -4.68 9.51
CA LEU A 51 2.12 -3.34 9.66
C LEU A 51 1.58 -2.64 10.91
N ALA A 52 0.31 -2.86 11.23
CA ALA A 52 -0.31 -2.27 12.40
C ALA A 52 0.34 -2.74 13.70
N THR A 53 0.93 -3.93 13.71
CA THR A 53 1.60 -4.44 14.92
C THR A 53 2.93 -3.74 15.19
N TRP A 54 3.42 -2.92 14.26
CA TRP A 54 4.68 -2.20 14.45
C TRP A 54 4.55 -0.94 15.30
N GLY A 55 3.34 -0.61 15.73
CA GLY A 55 3.12 0.44 16.71
C GLY A 55 2.72 1.80 16.18
N GLY A 56 2.77 2.00 14.87
CA GLY A 56 2.36 3.26 14.24
C GLY A 56 0.94 3.20 13.67
N GLY A 57 0.53 4.26 13.00
CA GLY A 57 -0.74 4.27 12.28
C GLY A 57 -0.62 3.65 10.90
N VAL A 58 -1.70 3.01 10.43
CA VAL A 58 -1.75 2.44 9.09
C VAL A 58 -3.04 2.87 8.42
N VAL A 59 -2.91 3.41 7.21
CA VAL A 59 -4.05 3.67 6.32
C VAL A 59 -4.00 2.65 5.21
N SER A 60 -5.15 2.02 4.93
CA SER A 60 -5.24 0.98 3.92
C SER A 60 -6.24 1.39 2.85
N SER A 61 -5.85 1.25 1.59
CA SER A 61 -6.74 1.49 0.46
C SER A 61 -6.49 0.47 -0.63
N ASP A 62 -7.46 0.33 -1.53
CA ASP A 62 -7.34 -0.55 -2.69
C ASP A 62 -8.25 -0.01 -3.77
N ILE A 63 -7.97 -0.32 -5.02
CA ILE A 63 -8.83 0.09 -6.12
C ILE A 63 -10.14 -0.69 -6.11
N GLU A 64 -10.13 -1.89 -5.55
CA GLU A 64 -11.33 -2.70 -5.37
C GLU A 64 -11.86 -2.55 -3.96
N PRO A 65 -13.19 -2.60 -3.76
CA PRO A 65 -13.76 -2.50 -2.42
C PRO A 65 -13.46 -3.74 -1.58
N HIS A 66 -12.99 -3.51 -0.37
CA HIS A 66 -12.73 -4.57 0.61
C HIS A 66 -13.15 -4.08 1.99
N PRO A 67 -13.53 -5.00 2.91
CA PRO A 67 -14.08 -4.57 4.21
C PRO A 67 -13.16 -3.75 5.08
N LEU A 68 -11.84 -3.95 4.99
CA LEU A 68 -10.88 -3.35 5.92
C LEU A 68 -10.12 -2.19 5.33
N CYS A 69 -10.52 -1.70 4.15
CA CYS A 69 -9.84 -0.56 3.54
C CYS A 69 -10.86 0.33 2.82
N TYR A 70 -10.46 1.57 2.55
CA TYR A 70 -11.30 2.40 1.71
C TYR A 70 -10.91 2.21 0.24
N THR A 71 -11.82 2.55 -0.66
CA THR A 71 -11.63 2.35 -2.09
C THR A 71 -11.01 3.60 -2.72
N ALA A 72 -9.86 3.45 -3.36
CA ALA A 72 -9.20 4.55 -4.04
C ALA A 72 -8.21 4.00 -5.06
N ASP A 73 -8.03 4.74 -6.14
CA ASP A 73 -6.99 4.44 -7.13
C ASP A 73 -5.73 5.20 -6.72
N PHE A 74 -4.73 4.49 -6.24
CA PHE A 74 -3.51 5.10 -5.74
C PHE A 74 -2.84 6.02 -6.76
N LEU A 75 -2.99 5.72 -8.04
CA LEU A 75 -2.29 6.49 -9.08
C LEU A 75 -2.90 7.87 -9.29
N THR A 76 -4.12 8.11 -8.82
CA THR A 76 -4.83 9.36 -9.05
C THR A 76 -5.44 9.97 -7.81
N CYS A 77 -5.57 9.23 -6.70
CA CYS A 77 -6.27 9.73 -5.52
C CYS A 77 -5.46 10.82 -4.80
N PRO A 78 -6.12 11.64 -3.97
CA PRO A 78 -5.39 12.58 -3.13
C PRO A 78 -4.44 11.87 -2.19
N LEU A 79 -3.31 12.49 -1.91
CA LEU A 79 -2.29 11.95 -1.02
C LEU A 79 -2.65 12.28 0.43
N HIS A 80 -2.31 11.37 1.34
CA HIS A 80 -2.51 11.61 2.77
C HIS A 80 -1.38 12.46 3.33
N ASP A 81 -1.75 13.47 4.11
CA ASP A 81 -0.77 14.25 4.84
C ASP A 81 -0.18 13.43 5.98
N GLY A 82 1.09 13.62 6.24
CA GLY A 82 1.75 13.01 7.37
C GLY A 82 2.20 11.57 7.17
N VAL A 83 1.97 10.99 5.98
CA VAL A 83 2.48 9.65 5.67
C VAL A 83 4.00 9.71 5.60
N ASP A 84 4.67 8.87 6.37
CA ASP A 84 6.12 8.80 6.33
C ASP A 84 6.64 7.48 5.74
N ALA A 85 5.74 6.59 5.33
CA ALA A 85 6.15 5.39 4.61
C ALA A 85 4.99 4.88 3.74
N ILE A 86 5.34 4.37 2.58
CA ILE A 86 4.41 3.60 1.74
C ILE A 86 5.01 2.21 1.62
N ILE A 87 4.27 1.22 2.08
CA ILE A 87 4.70 -0.17 2.09
C ILE A 87 3.57 -0.99 1.49
N THR A 88 3.84 -1.66 0.37
CA THR A 88 2.78 -2.32 -0.37
C THR A 88 3.36 -3.39 -1.28
N ASN A 89 2.47 -4.28 -1.72
CA ASN A 89 2.76 -5.24 -2.77
C ASN A 89 1.82 -4.91 -3.94
N PRO A 90 2.24 -4.02 -4.86
CA PRO A 90 1.34 -3.51 -5.90
C PRO A 90 1.06 -4.55 -6.98
N PRO A 91 0.03 -4.30 -7.81
CA PRO A 91 -0.19 -5.14 -9.00
C PRO A 91 1.06 -5.15 -9.89
N TYR A 92 1.41 -6.31 -10.40
CA TYR A 92 2.65 -6.48 -11.18
C TYR A 92 2.77 -5.48 -12.33
N GLU A 93 1.67 -5.29 -13.05
CA GLU A 93 1.70 -4.48 -14.27
C GLU A 93 1.87 -3.00 -13.98
N LEU A 94 1.66 -2.59 -12.74
CA LEU A 94 1.70 -1.19 -12.33
C LEU A 94 2.77 -0.91 -11.28
N ALA A 95 3.65 -1.87 -11.01
CA ALA A 95 4.65 -1.72 -9.95
C ALA A 95 5.50 -0.47 -10.13
N THR A 96 5.95 -0.20 -11.36
CA THR A 96 6.78 0.97 -11.63
C THR A 96 6.03 2.26 -11.36
N GLU A 97 4.78 2.34 -11.81
CA GLU A 97 3.95 3.52 -11.59
C GLU A 97 3.69 3.75 -10.11
N PHE A 98 3.44 2.67 -9.36
CA PHE A 98 3.26 2.77 -7.92
C PHE A 98 4.52 3.31 -7.23
N VAL A 99 5.69 2.78 -7.59
CA VAL A 99 6.95 3.22 -6.99
C VAL A 99 7.20 4.70 -7.30
N GLN A 100 6.99 5.11 -8.55
CA GLN A 100 7.24 6.50 -8.93
C GLN A 100 6.33 7.46 -8.16
N ARG A 101 5.04 7.12 -8.04
CA ARG A 101 4.12 7.97 -7.29
C ARG A 101 4.46 7.97 -5.80
N ALA A 102 4.81 6.81 -5.25
CA ALA A 102 5.17 6.72 -3.85
C ALA A 102 6.39 7.58 -3.52
N LEU A 103 7.42 7.51 -4.35
CA LEU A 103 8.62 8.32 -4.13
C LEU A 103 8.31 9.82 -4.17
N GLY A 104 7.38 10.22 -5.02
CA GLY A 104 6.99 11.63 -5.10
C GLY A 104 6.11 12.10 -3.95
N SER A 105 5.51 11.17 -3.20
CA SER A 105 4.50 11.55 -2.21
C SER A 105 5.00 11.54 -0.78
N VAL A 106 6.07 10.81 -0.45
CA VAL A 106 6.51 10.71 0.95
C VAL A 106 7.65 11.67 1.30
N GLY A 107 8.14 12.44 0.33
CA GLY A 107 9.23 13.37 0.59
C GLY A 107 10.48 12.65 1.10
N GLN A 108 10.80 12.81 2.38
CA GLN A 108 11.94 12.14 3.00
C GLN A 108 11.55 10.84 3.69
N GLY A 109 10.36 10.33 3.42
CA GLY A 109 9.88 9.09 4.01
C GLY A 109 10.45 7.85 3.35
N LEU A 110 9.80 6.72 3.63
CA LEU A 110 10.23 5.41 3.17
C LEU A 110 9.29 4.87 2.11
N VAL A 111 9.85 4.13 1.14
CA VAL A 111 9.08 3.36 0.16
C VAL A 111 9.60 1.93 0.19
N ALA A 112 8.68 0.98 0.39
CA ALA A 112 9.07 -0.43 0.42
C ALA A 112 7.93 -1.35 -0.05
#